data_8ababc02434b49989a6e3512e3992116
#
_entry.id   8ababc02434b49989a6e3512e3992116
#
_cell.length_a   1.000
_cell.length_b   1.000
_cell.length_c   1.000
_cell.angle_alpha   90.00
_cell.angle_beta   90.00
_cell.angle_gamma   90.00
#
_symmetry.space_group_name_H-M   'P 1'
#
loop_
_entity.id
_entity.type
_entity.pdbx_description
1 polymer ?
#
loop_
_entity_poly.entity_id
_entity_poly.type
_entity_poly.pdbx_seq_one_letter_code
_entity_poly.pdbx_strand_id
1 'polypeptide(L)'
;MEKKLRTASICVQGGYQPKNGEPIEVPIIQSTTFKYDNSEEMAMLFDLKKEGYFYTRLQNPTNDAVAQKIAQLEGGVGAVLTSSGQAANFYAVFNICEAGDHIVTSNEIYGGTFNLFGVTLKKLGIECTFVNPNDSEEEIQKAFRPNTKVVFGETISNPGCAVLDIEKFARIAHKNGVPLIVDNTFATPINCRPFEWGADIVTHSTTKYMDGTASQVGGVVVDSGNFDWMANAEKFPGLCTPDDSYHGLTYVKAFGKMGYTTKLVAQLMRDLGSIPAPMNSFILNLGLQSLHLRMRQHCENAQKVAEFLHNDPRVAWVHYSGLKDDAYYELAQKYMPNGTCGVIAFGLKGDRETAIKFMDSLDMINIVTHVADARTCVLHPASHTHRQLTDEQLKEAGVAPDLIRLSVGIEDVKDILDDIKQALDKI
;
A
#
# COMPACT_ATOMS: atom_id res chain seq x y z
N MET A 1 23.62 2.52 22.63
CA MET A 1 22.37 1.95 22.09
C MET A 1 21.50 3.12 21.66
N GLU A 2 21.26 3.29 20.37
CA GLU A 2 20.28 4.26 19.90
C GLU A 2 18.91 3.93 20.49
N LYS A 3 18.27 4.94 21.05
CA LYS A 3 16.94 4.79 21.68
C LYS A 3 15.90 4.54 20.60
N LYS A 4 15.38 3.32 20.49
CA LYS A 4 14.30 2.99 19.55
C LYS A 4 13.07 3.84 19.85
N LEU A 5 12.70 4.74 18.93
CA LEU A 5 11.52 5.58 19.07
C LEU A 5 10.22 4.76 18.93
N ARG A 6 9.16 5.19 19.60
CA ARG A 6 7.81 4.65 19.44
C ARG A 6 7.14 5.23 18.21
N THR A 7 6.14 4.57 17.66
CA THR A 7 5.45 4.92 16.41
C THR A 7 5.05 6.39 16.30
N ALA A 8 4.39 6.96 17.33
CA ALA A 8 4.00 8.37 17.34
C ALA A 8 5.22 9.32 17.26
N SER A 9 6.32 8.98 17.93
CA SER A 9 7.57 9.74 17.84
C SER A 9 8.24 9.61 16.47
N ILE A 10 8.15 8.45 15.83
CA ILE A 10 8.66 8.24 14.47
C ILE A 10 7.85 9.08 13.47
N CYS A 11 6.53 9.15 13.60
CA CYS A 11 5.70 10.03 12.76
C CYS A 11 6.25 11.46 12.73
N VAL A 12 6.63 11.99 13.89
CA VAL A 12 7.10 13.38 14.03
C VAL A 12 8.59 13.53 13.76
N GLN A 13 9.44 12.65 14.31
CA GLN A 13 10.89 12.82 14.36
C GLN A 13 11.68 11.87 13.46
N GLY A 14 11.03 10.89 12.81
CA GLY A 14 11.70 9.88 11.98
C GLY A 14 12.24 10.43 10.67
N GLY A 15 13.21 9.71 10.10
CA GLY A 15 13.78 9.97 8.78
C GLY A 15 14.83 11.07 8.75
N TYR A 16 14.42 12.31 8.95
CA TYR A 16 15.33 13.46 8.92
C TYR A 16 15.95 13.74 10.29
N GLN A 17 17.29 13.92 10.34
CA GLN A 17 18.05 14.23 11.54
C GLN A 17 18.87 15.51 11.30
N PRO A 18 18.33 16.70 11.66
CA PRO A 18 19.02 17.97 11.45
C PRO A 18 20.27 18.08 12.33
N LYS A 19 21.36 18.60 11.76
CA LYS A 19 22.58 18.96 12.48
C LYS A 19 22.48 20.37 13.03
N ASN A 20 23.48 20.76 13.81
CA ASN A 20 23.52 22.11 14.38
C ASN A 20 23.50 23.19 13.28
N GLY A 21 22.47 24.08 13.35
CA GLY A 21 22.26 25.16 12.38
C GLY A 21 21.50 24.75 11.10
N GLU A 22 21.11 23.48 10.95
CA GLU A 22 20.26 23.03 9.85
C GLU A 22 18.76 23.26 10.15
N PRO A 23 17.92 23.36 9.11
CA PRO A 23 16.46 23.49 9.28
C PRO A 23 15.89 22.34 10.10
N ILE A 24 14.92 22.61 10.98
CA ILE A 24 14.24 21.59 11.78
C ILE A 24 13.33 20.70 10.93
N GLU A 25 12.75 21.22 9.86
CA GLU A 25 11.94 20.47 8.90
C GLU A 25 12.81 20.06 7.71
N VAL A 26 12.49 18.91 7.10
CA VAL A 26 13.22 18.40 5.93
C VAL A 26 13.25 19.43 4.81
N PRO A 27 14.43 19.82 4.29
CA PRO A 27 14.53 20.79 3.20
C PRO A 27 13.99 20.23 1.89
N ILE A 28 13.36 21.07 1.06
CA ILE A 28 12.97 20.72 -0.30
C ILE A 28 14.16 20.92 -1.23
N ILE A 29 14.83 19.84 -1.62
CA ILE A 29 15.97 19.89 -2.52
C ILE A 29 15.50 19.69 -3.97
N GLN A 30 15.10 20.79 -4.58
CA GLN A 30 14.58 20.84 -5.95
C GLN A 30 15.75 20.99 -6.94
N SER A 31 16.55 19.93 -7.10
CA SER A 31 17.70 19.89 -8.02
C SER A 31 17.66 18.62 -8.86
N THR A 32 18.02 18.73 -10.13
CA THR A 32 18.17 17.57 -11.01
C THR A 32 19.47 16.79 -10.71
N THR A 33 20.57 17.52 -10.47
CA THR A 33 21.92 16.95 -10.32
C THR A 33 22.64 17.60 -9.15
N PHE A 34 23.75 17.00 -8.76
CA PHE A 34 24.56 17.41 -7.63
C PHE A 34 26.03 17.59 -8.07
N LYS A 35 26.73 18.58 -7.49
CA LYS A 35 28.13 18.92 -7.81
C LYS A 35 29.10 18.08 -7.01
N TYR A 36 30.15 17.60 -7.68
CA TYR A 36 31.30 16.94 -7.08
C TYR A 36 32.59 17.66 -7.45
N ASP A 37 33.62 17.52 -6.62
CA ASP A 37 34.90 18.24 -6.81
C ASP A 37 35.82 17.58 -7.83
N ASN A 38 35.66 16.27 -8.06
CA ASN A 38 36.50 15.55 -9.03
C ASN A 38 35.72 14.39 -9.69
N SER A 39 36.26 13.91 -10.81
CA SER A 39 35.66 12.85 -11.62
C SER A 39 35.67 11.47 -10.95
N GLU A 40 36.66 11.21 -10.09
CA GLU A 40 36.81 9.92 -9.40
C GLU A 40 35.68 9.72 -8.36
N GLU A 41 35.35 10.75 -7.59
CA GLU A 41 34.21 10.71 -6.67
C GLU A 41 32.90 10.43 -7.39
N MET A 42 32.69 11.06 -8.56
CA MET A 42 31.53 10.81 -9.38
C MET A 42 31.50 9.36 -9.88
N ALA A 43 32.61 8.84 -10.36
CA ALA A 43 32.71 7.46 -10.83
C ALA A 43 32.38 6.44 -9.74
N MET A 44 32.86 6.66 -8.51
CA MET A 44 32.55 5.78 -7.37
C MET A 44 31.04 5.71 -7.06
N LEU A 45 30.28 6.78 -7.28
CA LEU A 45 28.83 6.77 -7.10
C LEU A 45 28.14 5.91 -8.18
N PHE A 46 28.56 6.06 -9.45
CA PHE A 46 28.04 5.25 -10.55
C PHE A 46 28.37 3.75 -10.39
N ASP A 47 29.53 3.44 -9.79
CA ASP A 47 29.95 2.07 -9.49
C ASP A 47 29.31 1.49 -8.22
N LEU A 48 28.42 2.23 -7.54
CA LEU A 48 27.83 1.89 -6.25
C LEU A 48 28.86 1.61 -5.13
N LYS A 49 30.06 2.19 -5.23
CA LYS A 49 31.15 2.07 -4.26
C LYS A 49 31.14 3.15 -3.18
N LYS A 50 30.36 4.20 -3.39
CA LYS A 50 30.21 5.33 -2.47
C LYS A 50 28.74 5.71 -2.40
N GLU A 51 28.25 6.05 -1.20
CA GLU A 51 26.93 6.63 -1.02
C GLU A 51 26.94 8.12 -1.38
N GLY A 52 25.84 8.62 -1.96
CA GLY A 52 25.66 10.02 -2.30
C GLY A 52 24.65 10.24 -3.41
N TYR A 53 24.38 11.51 -3.68
CA TYR A 53 23.38 11.93 -4.66
C TYR A 53 24.08 12.48 -5.90
N PHE A 54 23.68 12.02 -7.08
CA PHE A 54 24.20 12.55 -8.35
C PHE A 54 23.08 12.92 -9.34
N TYR A 55 21.93 12.26 -9.26
CA TYR A 55 20.79 12.54 -10.11
C TYR A 55 19.48 12.21 -9.42
N THR A 56 18.55 13.17 -9.36
CA THR A 56 17.31 13.06 -8.58
C THR A 56 16.38 11.92 -9.04
N ARG A 57 16.45 11.47 -10.30
CA ARG A 57 15.67 10.31 -10.76
C ARG A 57 16.00 9.03 -9.99
N LEU A 58 17.22 8.86 -9.52
CA LEU A 58 17.62 7.72 -8.70
C LEU A 58 17.36 8.00 -7.22
N GLN A 59 17.92 9.09 -6.71
CA GLN A 59 17.86 9.45 -5.30
C GLN A 59 17.84 10.97 -5.11
N ASN A 60 17.14 11.43 -4.06
CA ASN A 60 17.09 12.82 -3.67
C ASN A 60 17.02 12.93 -2.14
N PRO A 61 17.77 13.82 -1.49
CA PRO A 61 17.82 13.91 -0.02
C PRO A 61 16.45 14.08 0.64
N THR A 62 15.54 14.86 0.02
CA THR A 62 14.17 15.05 0.54
C THR A 62 13.38 13.75 0.46
N ASN A 63 13.44 13.07 -0.69
CA ASN A 63 12.73 11.80 -0.90
C ASN A 63 13.24 10.72 0.06
N ASP A 64 14.55 10.61 0.21
CA ASP A 64 15.18 9.58 1.04
C ASP A 64 14.89 9.79 2.53
N ALA A 65 14.84 11.03 3.01
CA ALA A 65 14.45 11.33 4.38
C ALA A 65 13.00 10.86 4.68
N VAL A 66 12.08 11.06 3.73
CA VAL A 66 10.69 10.62 3.88
C VAL A 66 10.56 9.11 3.72
N ALA A 67 11.28 8.50 2.76
CA ALA A 67 11.36 7.05 2.61
C ALA A 67 11.85 6.38 3.89
N GLN A 68 12.92 6.91 4.49
CA GLN A 68 13.48 6.42 5.75
C GLN A 68 12.49 6.52 6.92
N LYS A 69 11.70 7.60 6.99
CA LYS A 69 10.61 7.70 7.99
C LYS A 69 9.59 6.58 7.84
N ILE A 70 9.16 6.28 6.61
CA ILE A 70 8.19 5.20 6.34
C ILE A 70 8.82 3.83 6.64
N ALA A 71 10.08 3.60 6.26
CA ALA A 71 10.79 2.38 6.64
C ALA A 71 10.82 2.17 8.16
N GLN A 72 11.11 3.22 8.93
CA GLN A 72 11.08 3.17 10.40
C GLN A 72 9.67 2.89 10.95
N LEU A 73 8.62 3.44 10.36
CA LEU A 73 7.23 3.21 10.75
C LEU A 73 6.81 1.76 10.54
N GLU A 74 7.15 1.17 9.40
CA GLU A 74 6.88 -0.24 9.09
C GLU A 74 7.83 -1.21 9.82
N GLY A 75 9.00 -0.74 10.24
CA GLY A 75 10.04 -1.58 10.83
C GLY A 75 10.91 -2.28 9.79
N GLY A 76 10.97 -1.73 8.57
CA GLY A 76 11.81 -2.21 7.48
C GLY A 76 13.25 -1.71 7.54
N VAL A 77 14.12 -2.31 6.73
CA VAL A 77 15.55 -1.94 6.62
C VAL A 77 15.76 -0.78 5.63
N GLY A 78 14.85 -0.62 4.66
CA GLY A 78 14.92 0.43 3.66
C GLY A 78 13.58 0.62 2.94
N ALA A 79 13.41 1.78 2.31
CA ALA A 79 12.24 2.10 1.50
C ALA A 79 12.62 2.94 0.28
N VAL A 80 11.78 2.88 -0.76
CA VAL A 80 11.92 3.64 -1.99
C VAL A 80 10.58 4.29 -2.33
N LEU A 81 10.54 5.62 -2.42
CA LEU A 81 9.35 6.36 -2.84
C LEU A 81 9.16 6.23 -4.35
N THR A 82 7.90 6.14 -4.76
CA THR A 82 7.46 6.09 -6.15
C THR A 82 6.41 7.17 -6.45
N SER A 83 6.17 7.46 -7.71
CA SER A 83 5.20 8.48 -8.14
C SER A 83 3.73 8.08 -7.93
N SER A 84 3.44 6.83 -7.59
CA SER A 84 2.09 6.34 -7.29
C SER A 84 2.14 4.98 -6.59
N GLY A 85 1.04 4.58 -5.92
CA GLY A 85 0.89 3.24 -5.36
C GLY A 85 0.97 2.14 -6.42
N GLN A 86 0.44 2.38 -7.62
CA GLN A 86 0.55 1.42 -8.73
C GLN A 86 1.99 1.26 -9.22
N ALA A 87 2.79 2.33 -9.23
CA ALA A 87 4.22 2.22 -9.50
C ALA A 87 4.93 1.43 -8.39
N ALA A 88 4.53 1.59 -7.12
CA ALA A 88 5.06 0.80 -6.02
C ALA A 88 4.78 -0.69 -6.21
N ASN A 89 3.52 -1.07 -6.49
CA ASN A 89 3.14 -2.47 -6.72
C ASN A 89 3.83 -3.06 -7.95
N PHE A 90 3.91 -2.28 -9.05
CA PHE A 90 4.65 -2.69 -10.24
C PHE A 90 6.13 -2.94 -9.94
N TYR A 91 6.80 -1.99 -9.30
CA TYR A 91 8.23 -2.11 -9.00
C TYR A 91 8.54 -3.20 -7.99
N ALA A 92 7.70 -3.37 -6.96
CA ALA A 92 7.89 -4.42 -5.98
C ALA A 92 7.90 -5.81 -6.63
N VAL A 93 7.01 -6.06 -7.60
CA VAL A 93 6.93 -7.30 -8.33
C VAL A 93 8.01 -7.38 -9.42
N PHE A 94 8.13 -6.35 -10.26
CA PHE A 94 9.03 -6.37 -11.42
C PHE A 94 10.53 -6.39 -11.04
N ASN A 95 10.85 -6.00 -9.80
CA ASN A 95 12.21 -6.11 -9.26
C ASN A 95 12.70 -7.57 -9.13
N ILE A 96 11.78 -8.53 -9.05
CA ILE A 96 12.07 -9.96 -8.81
C ILE A 96 11.41 -10.91 -9.83
N CYS A 97 10.58 -10.39 -10.73
CA CYS A 97 9.94 -11.16 -11.80
C CYS A 97 10.45 -10.72 -13.17
N GLU A 98 10.58 -11.68 -14.06
CA GLU A 98 10.99 -11.51 -15.46
C GLU A 98 9.97 -12.16 -16.39
N ALA A 99 10.16 -12.02 -17.71
CA ALA A 99 9.32 -12.71 -18.69
C ALA A 99 9.42 -14.23 -18.51
N GLY A 100 8.29 -14.91 -18.43
CA GLY A 100 8.17 -16.34 -18.14
C GLY A 100 7.89 -16.65 -16.67
N ASP A 101 7.89 -15.66 -15.77
CA ASP A 101 7.61 -15.84 -14.35
C ASP A 101 6.10 -15.79 -14.03
N HIS A 102 5.77 -16.19 -12.82
CA HIS A 102 4.39 -16.33 -12.35
C HIS A 102 4.21 -15.70 -10.96
N ILE A 103 3.01 -15.11 -10.73
CA ILE A 103 2.57 -14.50 -9.49
C ILE A 103 1.35 -15.27 -8.96
N VAL A 104 1.29 -15.48 -7.64
CA VAL A 104 0.07 -15.88 -6.94
C VAL A 104 -0.43 -14.68 -6.14
N THR A 105 -1.69 -14.29 -6.31
CA THR A 105 -2.25 -13.13 -5.60
C THR A 105 -3.66 -13.42 -5.08
N SER A 106 -4.03 -12.78 -3.96
CA SER A 106 -5.43 -12.72 -3.56
C SER A 106 -6.27 -12.08 -4.67
N ASN A 107 -7.51 -12.54 -4.86
CA ASN A 107 -8.49 -11.86 -5.71
C ASN A 107 -9.15 -10.67 -4.99
N GLU A 108 -9.06 -10.62 -3.66
CA GLU A 108 -9.51 -9.53 -2.80
C GLU A 108 -8.43 -8.44 -2.72
N ILE A 109 -8.25 -7.68 -3.80
CA ILE A 109 -7.29 -6.58 -3.92
C ILE A 109 -7.89 -5.42 -4.72
N TYR A 110 -7.26 -4.26 -4.66
CA TYR A 110 -7.65 -3.08 -5.43
C TYR A 110 -7.78 -3.39 -6.93
N GLY A 111 -8.89 -2.98 -7.54
CA GLY A 111 -9.19 -3.26 -8.95
C GLY A 111 -8.11 -2.80 -9.94
N GLY A 112 -7.38 -1.72 -9.64
CA GLY A 112 -6.22 -1.30 -10.43
C GLY A 112 -5.07 -2.29 -10.37
N THR A 113 -4.79 -2.87 -9.20
CA THR A 113 -3.75 -3.90 -9.01
C THR A 113 -4.19 -5.23 -9.63
N PHE A 114 -5.46 -5.57 -9.52
CA PHE A 114 -6.04 -6.73 -10.21
C PHE A 114 -5.81 -6.64 -11.72
N ASN A 115 -6.12 -5.49 -12.32
CA ASN A 115 -5.86 -5.26 -13.76
C ASN A 115 -4.36 -5.22 -14.09
N LEU A 116 -3.52 -4.62 -13.22
CA LEU A 116 -2.06 -4.60 -13.40
C LEU A 116 -1.52 -6.03 -13.55
N PHE A 117 -1.87 -6.92 -12.63
CA PHE A 117 -1.36 -8.28 -12.60
C PHE A 117 -2.04 -9.19 -13.64
N GLY A 118 -3.36 -9.10 -13.77
CA GLY A 118 -4.12 -9.97 -14.65
C GLY A 118 -4.01 -9.63 -16.15
N VAL A 119 -3.71 -8.37 -16.48
CA VAL A 119 -3.74 -7.89 -17.88
C VAL A 119 -2.41 -7.25 -18.29
N THR A 120 -1.93 -6.26 -17.52
CA THR A 120 -0.79 -5.44 -17.95
C THR A 120 0.51 -6.22 -17.89
N LEU A 121 0.78 -6.98 -16.82
CA LEU A 121 1.99 -7.77 -16.68
C LEU A 121 2.08 -8.93 -17.68
N LYS A 122 0.95 -9.43 -18.18
CA LYS A 122 0.96 -10.41 -19.28
C LYS A 122 1.66 -9.88 -20.54
N LYS A 123 1.59 -8.57 -20.81
CA LYS A 123 2.31 -7.93 -21.93
C LYS A 123 3.83 -7.97 -21.75
N LEU A 124 4.29 -8.12 -20.51
CA LEU A 124 5.70 -8.30 -20.14
C LEU A 124 6.08 -9.77 -19.97
N GLY A 125 5.17 -10.70 -20.30
CA GLY A 125 5.40 -12.13 -20.19
C GLY A 125 5.29 -12.68 -18.77
N ILE A 126 4.74 -11.92 -17.81
CA ILE A 126 4.53 -12.37 -16.42
C ILE A 126 3.07 -12.82 -16.26
N GLU A 127 2.86 -14.05 -15.82
CA GLU A 127 1.54 -14.63 -15.59
C GLU A 127 1.10 -14.47 -14.14
N CYS A 128 -0.23 -14.46 -13.92
CA CYS A 128 -0.82 -14.33 -12.60
C CYS A 128 -1.97 -15.32 -12.40
N THR A 129 -2.00 -15.96 -11.22
CA THR A 129 -3.15 -16.75 -10.74
C THR A 129 -3.74 -16.06 -9.52
N PHE A 130 -5.04 -15.74 -9.59
CA PHE A 130 -5.81 -15.20 -8.48
C PHE A 130 -6.38 -16.34 -7.64
N VAL A 131 -6.30 -16.21 -6.31
CA VAL A 131 -6.81 -17.17 -5.34
C VAL A 131 -7.79 -16.49 -4.39
N ASN A 132 -8.79 -17.24 -3.91
CA ASN A 132 -9.64 -16.73 -2.84
C ASN A 132 -8.86 -16.79 -1.52
N PRO A 133 -8.68 -15.65 -0.79
CA PRO A 133 -7.92 -15.65 0.46
C PRO A 133 -8.58 -16.46 1.57
N ASN A 134 -9.86 -16.81 1.44
CA ASN A 134 -10.58 -17.63 2.42
C ASN A 134 -10.45 -19.15 2.16
N ASP A 135 -9.88 -19.55 1.02
CA ASP A 135 -9.64 -20.97 0.73
C ASP A 135 -8.62 -21.57 1.71
N SER A 136 -8.62 -22.92 1.80
CA SER A 136 -7.62 -23.65 2.59
C SER A 136 -6.20 -23.48 2.03
N GLU A 137 -5.18 -23.71 2.87
CA GLU A 137 -3.78 -23.66 2.44
C GLU A 137 -3.52 -24.64 1.28
N GLU A 138 -4.14 -25.82 1.33
CA GLU A 138 -4.02 -26.87 0.30
C GLU A 138 -4.61 -26.41 -1.03
N GLU A 139 -5.71 -25.67 -1.01
CA GLU A 139 -6.33 -25.16 -2.23
C GLU A 139 -5.49 -24.01 -2.83
N ILE A 140 -5.04 -23.07 -2.00
CA ILE A 140 -4.15 -21.99 -2.43
C ILE A 140 -2.83 -22.55 -2.98
N GLN A 141 -2.31 -23.65 -2.38
CA GLN A 141 -1.07 -24.29 -2.83
C GLN A 141 -1.17 -24.81 -4.27
N LYS A 142 -2.34 -25.17 -4.78
CA LYS A 142 -2.53 -25.63 -6.17
C LYS A 142 -2.26 -24.55 -7.22
N ALA A 143 -2.31 -23.27 -6.83
CA ALA A 143 -2.00 -22.15 -7.72
C ALA A 143 -0.50 -21.99 -7.99
N PHE A 144 0.37 -22.61 -7.18
CA PHE A 144 1.81 -22.48 -7.32
C PHE A 144 2.36 -23.31 -8.47
N ARG A 145 3.30 -22.71 -9.20
CA ARG A 145 4.02 -23.30 -10.32
C ARG A 145 5.54 -23.27 -10.03
N PRO A 146 6.37 -24.04 -10.73
CA PRO A 146 7.83 -23.99 -10.55
C PRO A 146 8.42 -22.59 -10.75
N ASN A 147 7.82 -21.80 -11.65
CA ASN A 147 8.21 -20.42 -11.98
C ASN A 147 7.48 -19.36 -11.14
N THR A 148 6.77 -19.72 -10.07
CA THR A 148 6.19 -18.74 -9.16
C THR A 148 7.30 -18.03 -8.38
N LYS A 149 7.26 -16.69 -8.37
CA LYS A 149 8.27 -15.81 -7.76
C LYS A 149 7.78 -15.03 -6.57
N VAL A 150 6.48 -14.81 -6.44
CA VAL A 150 5.92 -13.92 -5.42
C VAL A 150 4.49 -14.27 -5.09
N VAL A 151 4.12 -14.02 -3.84
CA VAL A 151 2.73 -13.97 -3.37
C VAL A 151 2.38 -12.52 -3.05
N PHE A 152 1.18 -12.07 -3.45
CA PHE A 152 0.72 -10.70 -3.20
C PHE A 152 -0.67 -10.69 -2.55
N GLY A 153 -0.91 -9.71 -1.65
CA GLY A 153 -2.22 -9.45 -1.06
C GLY A 153 -2.31 -8.04 -0.49
N GLU A 154 -3.49 -7.65 -0.04
CA GLU A 154 -3.74 -6.38 0.66
C GLU A 154 -4.15 -6.65 2.10
N THR A 155 -3.64 -5.89 3.07
CA THR A 155 -4.02 -6.03 4.49
C THR A 155 -5.52 -5.90 4.67
N ILE A 156 -6.13 -4.89 4.06
CA ILE A 156 -7.58 -4.68 3.97
C ILE A 156 -7.92 -4.37 2.52
N SER A 157 -8.77 -5.18 1.91
CA SER A 157 -9.11 -5.06 0.49
C SER A 157 -9.98 -3.85 0.15
N ASN A 158 -9.88 -3.37 -1.09
CA ASN A 158 -10.69 -2.29 -1.65
C ASN A 158 -11.45 -2.80 -2.89
N PRO A 159 -12.79 -2.78 -2.92
CA PRO A 159 -13.70 -2.10 -1.97
C PRO A 159 -14.30 -2.98 -0.88
N GLY A 160 -14.07 -4.29 -0.88
CA GLY A 160 -14.81 -5.27 -0.08
C GLY A 160 -14.50 -5.27 1.43
N CYS A 161 -13.43 -4.59 1.87
CA CYS A 161 -12.98 -4.52 3.27
C CYS A 161 -12.61 -5.88 3.89
N ALA A 162 -12.32 -6.91 3.08
CA ALA A 162 -11.82 -8.19 3.55
C ALA A 162 -10.43 -8.05 4.18
N VAL A 163 -10.16 -8.78 5.24
CA VAL A 163 -8.86 -8.79 5.94
C VAL A 163 -8.06 -10.03 5.54
N LEU A 164 -6.84 -9.82 5.06
CA LEU A 164 -5.93 -10.91 4.70
C LEU A 164 -5.41 -11.62 5.95
N ASP A 165 -5.44 -12.95 5.96
CA ASP A 165 -4.66 -13.74 6.92
C ASP A 165 -3.17 -13.73 6.51
N ILE A 166 -2.44 -12.71 7.00
CA ILE A 166 -1.05 -12.44 6.61
C ILE A 166 -0.16 -13.64 6.96
N GLU A 167 -0.29 -14.22 8.15
CA GLU A 167 0.53 -15.39 8.55
C GLU A 167 0.27 -16.61 7.69
N LYS A 168 -0.99 -16.87 7.29
CA LYS A 168 -1.32 -17.97 6.37
C LYS A 168 -0.61 -17.77 5.04
N PHE A 169 -0.73 -16.57 4.44
CA PHE A 169 -0.10 -16.27 3.16
C PHE A 169 1.43 -16.27 3.25
N ALA A 170 2.02 -15.79 4.34
CA ALA A 170 3.46 -15.86 4.58
C ALA A 170 3.96 -17.31 4.66
N ARG A 171 3.28 -18.18 5.44
CA ARG A 171 3.65 -19.61 5.52
C ARG A 171 3.62 -20.30 4.15
N ILE A 172 2.57 -20.03 3.37
CA ILE A 172 2.45 -20.60 2.02
C ILE A 172 3.56 -20.09 1.11
N ALA A 173 3.81 -18.77 1.11
CA ALA A 173 4.86 -18.16 0.30
C ALA A 173 6.24 -18.74 0.65
N HIS A 174 6.61 -18.74 1.91
CA HIS A 174 7.92 -19.21 2.38
C HIS A 174 8.10 -20.70 2.16
N LYS A 175 7.07 -21.54 2.31
CA LYS A 175 7.10 -22.97 1.95
C LYS A 175 7.48 -23.21 0.49
N ASN A 176 7.13 -22.27 -0.38
CA ASN A 176 7.46 -22.32 -1.80
C ASN A 176 8.74 -21.55 -2.15
N GLY A 177 9.48 -21.02 -1.16
CA GLY A 177 10.73 -20.28 -1.34
C GLY A 177 10.53 -18.95 -2.10
N VAL A 178 9.40 -18.26 -1.87
CA VAL A 178 9.07 -16.97 -2.47
C VAL A 178 8.63 -15.97 -1.40
N PRO A 179 8.85 -14.65 -1.60
CA PRO A 179 8.42 -13.63 -0.66
C PRO A 179 6.92 -13.38 -0.73
N LEU A 180 6.37 -12.87 0.40
CA LEU A 180 5.05 -12.25 0.49
C LEU A 180 5.17 -10.72 0.39
N ILE A 181 4.49 -10.13 -0.59
CA ILE A 181 4.29 -8.68 -0.70
C ILE A 181 2.89 -8.34 -0.20
N VAL A 182 2.78 -7.34 0.68
CA VAL A 182 1.50 -6.87 1.22
C VAL A 182 1.33 -5.38 0.94
N ASP A 183 0.26 -5.01 0.25
CA ASP A 183 -0.19 -3.62 0.17
C ASP A 183 -0.89 -3.25 1.49
N ASN A 184 -0.26 -2.38 2.27
CA ASN A 184 -0.72 -1.98 3.61
C ASN A 184 -1.36 -0.58 3.62
N THR A 185 -1.89 -0.15 2.47
CA THR A 185 -2.41 1.22 2.27
C THR A 185 -3.51 1.59 3.26
N PHE A 186 -4.49 0.70 3.52
CA PHE A 186 -5.64 1.04 4.36
C PHE A 186 -5.36 0.91 5.86
N ALA A 187 -4.62 -0.11 6.28
CA ALA A 187 -4.27 -0.26 7.69
C ALA A 187 -3.21 0.76 8.13
N THR A 188 -2.28 1.12 7.25
CA THR A 188 -1.09 1.91 7.55
C THR A 188 -0.19 1.26 8.62
N PRO A 189 1.06 1.65 8.81
CA PRO A 189 1.91 1.12 9.89
C PRO A 189 1.43 1.51 11.30
N ILE A 190 0.36 2.31 11.40
CA ILE A 190 -0.24 2.67 12.69
C ILE A 190 -1.10 1.54 13.22
N ASN A 191 -1.89 0.90 12.37
CA ASN A 191 -2.83 -0.14 12.76
C ASN A 191 -2.27 -1.55 12.53
N CYS A 192 -1.49 -1.75 11.46
CA CYS A 192 -0.86 -3.04 11.14
C CYS A 192 0.57 -2.84 10.65
N ARG A 193 1.47 -3.72 11.07
CA ARG A 193 2.82 -3.86 10.52
C ARG A 193 2.97 -5.27 9.97
N PRO A 194 2.77 -5.48 8.68
CA PRO A 194 2.78 -6.82 8.08
C PRO A 194 4.08 -7.61 8.30
N PHE A 195 5.22 -6.91 8.50
CA PHE A 195 6.50 -7.56 8.81
C PHE A 195 6.50 -8.34 10.13
N GLU A 196 5.70 -7.91 11.10
CA GLU A 196 5.54 -8.62 12.39
C GLU A 196 4.80 -9.95 12.21
N TRP A 197 4.14 -10.15 11.06
CA TRP A 197 3.31 -11.30 10.72
C TRP A 197 3.85 -12.13 9.54
N GLY A 198 5.11 -11.86 9.14
CA GLY A 198 5.82 -12.65 8.15
C GLY A 198 5.79 -12.13 6.71
N ALA A 199 5.23 -10.95 6.44
CA ALA A 199 5.43 -10.30 5.15
C ALA A 199 6.90 -9.92 4.95
N ASP A 200 7.36 -9.93 3.71
CA ASP A 200 8.75 -9.64 3.37
C ASP A 200 8.91 -8.23 2.78
N ILE A 201 7.93 -7.82 1.99
CA ILE A 201 7.89 -6.52 1.33
C ILE A 201 6.52 -5.91 1.58
N VAL A 202 6.49 -4.62 1.84
CA VAL A 202 5.25 -3.84 2.00
C VAL A 202 5.21 -2.75 0.96
N THR A 203 4.03 -2.53 0.37
CA THR A 203 3.76 -1.40 -0.51
C THR A 203 2.68 -0.52 0.07
N HIS A 204 2.67 0.75 -0.33
CA HIS A 204 1.59 1.68 -0.05
C HIS A 204 1.31 2.61 -1.23
N SER A 205 0.06 2.97 -1.40
CA SER A 205 -0.30 4.23 -2.02
C SER A 205 -0.21 5.33 -0.97
N THR A 206 0.87 6.11 -0.97
CA THR A 206 1.04 7.24 -0.03
C THR A 206 0.04 8.36 -0.29
N THR A 207 -0.65 8.32 -1.44
CA THR A 207 -1.78 9.18 -1.82
C THR A 207 -2.93 9.18 -0.80
N LYS A 208 -3.05 8.10 0.00
CA LYS A 208 -4.19 7.81 0.88
C LYS A 208 -3.94 8.36 2.29
N TYR A 209 -4.20 7.58 3.33
CA TYR A 209 -4.02 8.03 4.72
C TYR A 209 -2.67 8.65 5.04
N MET A 210 -1.58 8.23 4.39
CA MET A 210 -0.26 8.80 4.67
C MET A 210 -0.18 10.27 4.33
N ASP A 211 -0.72 10.70 3.17
CA ASP A 211 -0.94 12.11 2.82
C ASP A 211 -2.13 12.68 3.62
N GLY A 212 -3.29 12.04 3.52
CA GLY A 212 -4.52 12.33 4.25
C GLY A 212 -5.24 13.62 3.84
N THR A 213 -4.76 14.32 2.82
CA THR A 213 -5.30 15.63 2.40
C THR A 213 -5.69 15.68 0.92
N ALA A 214 -5.50 14.58 0.17
CA ALA A 214 -5.71 14.47 -1.27
C ALA A 214 -4.88 15.50 -2.08
N SER A 215 -3.71 15.88 -1.58
CA SER A 215 -2.89 16.95 -2.16
C SER A 215 -1.73 16.45 -3.02
N GLN A 216 -1.35 15.15 -2.90
CA GLN A 216 -0.29 14.55 -3.71
C GLN A 216 -0.63 13.10 -4.10
N VAL A 217 -0.05 12.64 -5.19
CA VAL A 217 -0.05 11.24 -5.61
C VAL A 217 1.35 10.67 -5.38
N GLY A 218 1.42 9.50 -4.74
CA GLY A 218 2.69 8.84 -4.46
C GLY A 218 2.51 7.39 -4.04
N GLY A 219 3.63 6.70 -3.92
CA GLY A 219 3.71 5.34 -3.40
C GLY A 219 5.03 5.09 -2.71
N VAL A 220 5.17 3.95 -2.08
CA VAL A 220 6.41 3.50 -1.45
C VAL A 220 6.50 1.98 -1.47
N VAL A 221 7.70 1.48 -1.68
CA VAL A 221 8.08 0.07 -1.46
C VAL A 221 8.98 0.02 -0.24
N VAL A 222 8.67 -0.84 0.72
CA VAL A 222 9.45 -1.05 1.95
C VAL A 222 9.91 -2.50 2.01
N ASP A 223 11.18 -2.72 2.31
CA ASP A 223 11.78 -4.06 2.47
C ASP A 223 12.02 -4.35 3.96
N SER A 224 11.58 -5.52 4.42
CA SER A 224 11.88 -6.01 5.78
C SER A 224 13.37 -6.37 5.96
N GLY A 225 14.05 -6.77 4.87
CA GLY A 225 15.38 -7.37 4.88
C GLY A 225 15.43 -8.76 5.53
N ASN A 226 14.28 -9.45 5.67
CA ASN A 226 14.19 -10.75 6.33
C ASN A 226 14.13 -11.92 5.36
N PHE A 227 13.71 -11.72 4.10
CA PHE A 227 13.67 -12.81 3.13
C PHE A 227 15.10 -13.24 2.75
N ASP A 228 15.36 -14.54 2.85
CA ASP A 228 16.65 -15.11 2.50
C ASP A 228 16.75 -15.37 0.99
N TRP A 229 17.16 -14.32 0.26
CA TRP A 229 17.36 -14.38 -1.19
C TRP A 229 18.39 -15.42 -1.60
N MET A 230 19.48 -15.57 -0.80
CA MET A 230 20.56 -16.50 -1.13
C MET A 230 20.15 -17.97 -0.95
N ALA A 231 19.33 -18.29 0.03
CA ALA A 231 18.75 -19.63 0.19
C ALA A 231 17.85 -20.02 -0.99
N ASN A 232 17.30 -19.02 -1.70
CA ASN A 232 16.41 -19.20 -2.84
C ASN A 232 17.01 -18.66 -4.15
N ALA A 233 18.36 -18.61 -4.28
CA ALA A 233 19.07 -17.95 -5.35
C ALA A 233 18.69 -18.38 -6.77
N GLU A 234 18.33 -19.66 -6.97
CA GLU A 234 17.88 -20.17 -8.26
C GLU A 234 16.59 -19.51 -8.76
N LYS A 235 15.73 -19.08 -7.83
CA LYS A 235 14.50 -18.33 -8.16
C LYS A 235 14.76 -16.84 -8.45
N PHE A 236 15.82 -16.25 -7.87
CA PHE A 236 16.08 -14.83 -7.91
C PHE A 236 17.46 -14.48 -8.45
N PRO A 237 17.79 -14.92 -9.69
CA PRO A 237 19.12 -14.68 -10.27
C PRO A 237 19.44 -13.18 -10.35
N GLY A 238 18.47 -12.30 -10.67
CA GLY A 238 18.67 -10.86 -10.75
C GLY A 238 19.15 -10.17 -9.46
N LEU A 239 19.03 -10.84 -8.30
CA LEU A 239 19.57 -10.37 -7.01
C LEU A 239 20.82 -11.13 -6.58
N CYS A 240 20.93 -12.41 -6.97
CA CYS A 240 21.86 -13.38 -6.38
C CYS A 240 23.02 -13.76 -7.30
N THR A 241 22.99 -13.36 -8.59
CA THR A 241 24.07 -13.60 -9.56
C THR A 241 24.70 -12.28 -10.00
N PRO A 242 25.88 -12.32 -10.64
CA PRO A 242 26.54 -11.13 -11.17
C PRO A 242 25.65 -10.38 -12.17
N ASP A 243 25.55 -9.06 -12.01
CA ASP A 243 24.80 -8.15 -12.89
C ASP A 243 25.76 -7.51 -13.91
N ASP A 244 25.49 -7.73 -15.19
CA ASP A 244 26.32 -7.20 -16.28
C ASP A 244 26.29 -5.67 -16.36
N SER A 245 25.19 -5.03 -15.92
CA SER A 245 25.05 -3.57 -15.93
C SER A 245 25.90 -2.86 -14.86
N TYR A 246 26.42 -3.62 -13.88
CA TYR A 246 27.28 -3.13 -12.80
C TYR A 246 28.54 -3.96 -12.63
N HIS A 247 29.23 -4.26 -13.74
CA HIS A 247 30.55 -4.94 -13.75
C HIS A 247 30.58 -6.26 -12.95
N GLY A 248 29.51 -7.03 -12.96
CA GLY A 248 29.42 -8.30 -12.26
C GLY A 248 29.11 -8.18 -10.77
N LEU A 249 28.57 -7.05 -10.30
CA LEU A 249 28.09 -6.87 -8.94
C LEU A 249 26.93 -7.84 -8.65
N THR A 250 26.94 -8.46 -7.47
CA THR A 250 25.80 -9.26 -6.96
C THR A 250 25.14 -8.50 -5.82
N TYR A 251 23.90 -8.03 -6.00
CA TYR A 251 23.25 -7.10 -5.07
C TYR A 251 23.20 -7.60 -3.63
N VAL A 252 22.73 -8.83 -3.41
CA VAL A 252 22.61 -9.38 -2.05
C VAL A 252 23.96 -9.59 -1.38
N LYS A 253 25.00 -9.96 -2.16
CA LYS A 253 26.36 -10.10 -1.61
C LYS A 253 27.00 -8.76 -1.26
N ALA A 254 26.77 -7.74 -2.09
CA ALA A 254 27.37 -6.42 -1.90
C ALA A 254 26.66 -5.59 -0.83
N PHE A 255 25.33 -5.67 -0.75
CA PHE A 255 24.51 -4.80 0.10
C PHE A 255 23.74 -5.54 1.19
N GLY A 256 23.87 -6.87 1.30
CA GLY A 256 23.21 -7.67 2.32
C GLY A 256 21.69 -7.46 2.31
N LYS A 257 21.14 -7.07 3.44
CA LYS A 257 19.70 -6.82 3.60
C LYS A 257 19.13 -5.68 2.73
N MET A 258 19.99 -4.77 2.24
CA MET A 258 19.59 -3.68 1.35
C MET A 258 19.64 -4.06 -0.14
N GLY A 259 20.01 -5.31 -0.49
CA GLY A 259 20.19 -5.74 -1.87
C GLY A 259 18.94 -5.54 -2.74
N TYR A 260 17.76 -5.82 -2.19
CA TYR A 260 16.48 -5.65 -2.90
C TYR A 260 16.18 -4.18 -3.22
N THR A 261 16.26 -3.28 -2.23
CA THR A 261 16.01 -1.85 -2.41
C THR A 261 17.10 -1.19 -3.25
N THR A 262 18.36 -1.61 -3.11
CA THR A 262 19.45 -1.11 -3.94
C THR A 262 19.26 -1.46 -5.42
N LYS A 263 18.87 -2.70 -5.73
CA LYS A 263 18.54 -3.11 -7.11
C LYS A 263 17.37 -2.30 -7.67
N LEU A 264 16.31 -2.10 -6.86
CA LEU A 264 15.14 -1.33 -7.28
C LEU A 264 15.57 0.09 -7.71
N VAL A 265 16.43 0.76 -6.95
CA VAL A 265 16.95 2.10 -7.30
C VAL A 265 17.91 2.03 -8.47
N ALA A 266 18.90 1.14 -8.42
CA ALA A 266 20.00 1.08 -9.38
C ALA A 266 19.57 0.62 -10.78
N GLN A 267 18.51 -0.16 -10.90
CA GLN A 267 17.93 -0.61 -12.17
C GLN A 267 16.60 0.06 -12.48
N LEU A 268 15.55 -0.27 -11.74
CA LEU A 268 14.20 0.12 -12.14
C LEU A 268 14.00 1.63 -12.04
N MET A 269 14.39 2.26 -10.95
CA MET A 269 14.25 3.70 -10.81
C MET A 269 15.16 4.45 -11.80
N ARG A 270 16.39 3.96 -12.00
CA ARG A 270 17.33 4.52 -12.98
C ARG A 270 16.76 4.48 -14.41
N ASP A 271 16.20 3.34 -14.82
CA ASP A 271 15.86 3.08 -16.21
C ASP A 271 14.43 3.50 -16.56
N LEU A 272 13.48 3.30 -15.66
CA LEU A 272 12.05 3.56 -15.87
C LEU A 272 11.56 4.86 -15.22
N GLY A 273 12.24 5.33 -14.17
CA GLY A 273 11.82 6.52 -13.43
C GLY A 273 10.69 6.22 -12.44
N SER A 274 9.60 7.00 -12.46
CA SER A 274 8.48 6.98 -11.51
C SER A 274 8.85 7.44 -10.09
N ILE A 275 9.81 8.36 -9.99
CA ILE A 275 10.16 9.05 -8.76
C ILE A 275 9.15 10.17 -8.46
N PRO A 276 8.77 10.43 -7.20
CA PRO A 276 8.00 11.62 -6.85
C PRO A 276 8.88 12.88 -6.91
N ALA A 277 8.26 14.02 -7.24
CA ALA A 277 8.94 15.31 -7.07
C ALA A 277 9.26 15.55 -5.59
N PRO A 278 10.40 16.19 -5.22
CA PRO A 278 10.75 16.50 -3.84
C PRO A 278 9.67 17.28 -3.08
N MET A 279 8.94 18.15 -3.77
CA MET A 279 7.78 18.85 -3.21
C MET A 279 6.68 17.89 -2.75
N ASN A 280 6.36 16.85 -3.53
CA ASN A 280 5.35 15.85 -3.15
C ASN A 280 5.80 15.05 -1.92
N SER A 281 7.09 14.72 -1.84
CA SER A 281 7.66 14.05 -0.67
C SER A 281 7.63 14.94 0.57
N PHE A 282 7.88 16.25 0.43
CA PHE A 282 7.72 17.20 1.52
C PHE A 282 6.27 17.28 2.02
N ILE A 283 5.28 17.37 1.11
CA ILE A 283 3.85 17.37 1.46
C ILE A 283 3.50 16.06 2.18
N LEU A 284 3.96 14.92 1.67
CA LEU A 284 3.80 13.63 2.33
C LEU A 284 4.38 13.62 3.75
N ASN A 285 5.55 14.22 3.96
CA ASN A 285 6.15 14.32 5.30
C ASN A 285 5.25 15.08 6.29
N LEU A 286 4.61 16.17 5.85
CA LEU A 286 3.64 16.90 6.67
C LEU A 286 2.44 16.01 7.03
N GLY A 287 1.92 15.23 6.09
CA GLY A 287 0.85 14.25 6.34
C GLY A 287 1.26 13.18 7.36
N LEU A 288 2.46 12.64 7.23
CA LEU A 288 3.00 11.61 8.14
C LEU A 288 3.12 12.09 9.59
N GLN A 289 3.40 13.37 9.83
CA GLN A 289 3.55 13.91 11.19
C GLN A 289 2.29 13.73 12.03
N SER A 290 1.11 13.80 11.43
CA SER A 290 -0.19 13.65 12.12
C SER A 290 -0.84 12.27 11.89
N LEU A 291 -0.20 11.36 11.15
CA LEU A 291 -0.81 10.08 10.73
C LEU A 291 -1.38 9.29 11.91
N HIS A 292 -0.63 9.16 13.00
CA HIS A 292 -1.04 8.41 14.20
C HIS A 292 -2.29 8.98 14.89
N LEU A 293 -2.50 10.30 14.84
CA LEU A 293 -3.69 10.96 15.37
C LEU A 293 -4.87 10.78 14.43
N ARG A 294 -4.64 10.97 13.12
CA ARG A 294 -5.68 10.86 12.10
C ARG A 294 -6.22 9.43 12.00
N MET A 295 -5.34 8.41 11.99
CA MET A 295 -5.77 7.01 11.92
C MET A 295 -6.68 6.64 13.11
N ARG A 296 -6.34 7.09 14.30
CA ARG A 296 -7.19 6.89 15.48
C ARG A 296 -8.58 7.50 15.25
N GLN A 297 -8.65 8.77 14.82
CA GLN A 297 -9.93 9.45 14.60
C GLN A 297 -10.74 8.81 13.47
N HIS A 298 -10.09 8.40 12.36
CA HIS A 298 -10.75 7.65 11.29
C HIS A 298 -11.41 6.37 11.81
N CYS A 299 -10.69 5.57 12.60
CA CYS A 299 -11.22 4.32 13.15
C CYS A 299 -12.36 4.56 14.15
N GLU A 300 -12.23 5.58 15.04
CA GLU A 300 -13.28 5.93 16.00
C GLU A 300 -14.56 6.40 15.31
N ASN A 301 -14.44 7.23 14.25
CA ASN A 301 -15.58 7.68 13.47
C ASN A 301 -16.21 6.53 12.66
N ALA A 302 -15.37 5.73 11.98
CA ALA A 302 -15.86 4.60 11.18
C ALA A 302 -16.60 3.56 12.03
N GLN A 303 -16.14 3.27 13.24
CA GLN A 303 -16.82 2.36 14.15
C GLN A 303 -18.25 2.83 14.43
N LYS A 304 -18.42 4.12 14.79
CA LYS A 304 -19.75 4.69 15.08
C LYS A 304 -20.66 4.73 13.86
N VAL A 305 -20.10 5.05 12.70
CA VAL A 305 -20.85 5.07 11.43
C VAL A 305 -21.25 3.64 11.02
N ALA A 306 -20.36 2.66 11.15
CA ALA A 306 -20.66 1.27 10.87
C ALA A 306 -21.74 0.72 11.79
N GLU A 307 -21.69 1.00 13.09
CA GLU A 307 -22.73 0.64 14.07
C GLU A 307 -24.08 1.30 13.75
N PHE A 308 -24.07 2.57 13.33
CA PHE A 308 -25.30 3.25 12.91
C PHE A 308 -25.90 2.60 11.67
N LEU A 309 -25.10 2.37 10.62
CA LEU A 309 -25.56 1.72 9.39
C LEU A 309 -26.06 0.29 9.65
N HIS A 310 -25.35 -0.48 10.47
CA HIS A 310 -25.70 -1.86 10.82
C HIS A 310 -27.08 -1.96 11.50
N ASN A 311 -27.45 -0.96 12.30
CA ASN A 311 -28.71 -0.92 13.01
C ASN A 311 -29.84 -0.23 12.24
N ASP A 312 -29.60 0.37 11.07
CA ASP A 312 -30.64 1.05 10.28
C ASP A 312 -31.43 0.04 9.45
N PRO A 313 -32.79 0.01 9.55
CA PRO A 313 -33.60 -0.96 8.84
C PRO A 313 -33.57 -0.84 7.32
N ARG A 314 -33.09 0.26 6.77
CA ARG A 314 -32.98 0.51 5.32
C ARG A 314 -31.69 -0.06 4.74
N VAL A 315 -30.70 -0.37 5.58
CA VAL A 315 -29.45 -1.02 5.20
C VAL A 315 -29.67 -2.53 5.11
N ALA A 316 -29.16 -3.15 4.05
CA ALA A 316 -29.27 -4.59 3.82
C ALA A 316 -28.11 -5.36 4.45
N TRP A 317 -26.90 -4.81 4.36
CA TRP A 317 -25.68 -5.41 4.89
C TRP A 317 -24.60 -4.33 5.09
N VAL A 318 -23.66 -4.60 6.01
CA VAL A 318 -22.48 -3.76 6.28
C VAL A 318 -21.26 -4.68 6.41
N HIS A 319 -20.18 -4.36 5.73
CA HIS A 319 -18.86 -4.94 5.93
C HIS A 319 -17.90 -3.90 6.51
N TYR A 320 -17.54 -4.12 7.75
CA TYR A 320 -16.54 -3.36 8.49
C TYR A 320 -15.96 -4.28 9.57
N SER A 321 -14.70 -4.61 9.43
CA SER A 321 -14.03 -5.60 10.28
C SER A 321 -13.88 -5.21 11.75
N GLY A 322 -14.33 -4.02 12.15
CA GLY A 322 -14.52 -3.58 13.53
C GLY A 322 -15.85 -4.00 14.16
N LEU A 323 -16.84 -4.49 13.38
CA LEU A 323 -18.11 -5.03 13.88
C LEU A 323 -17.92 -6.49 14.32
N LYS A 324 -18.47 -6.87 15.48
CA LYS A 324 -18.26 -8.21 16.08
C LYS A 324 -18.83 -9.36 15.26
N ASP A 325 -19.82 -9.11 14.45
CA ASP A 325 -20.48 -10.07 13.56
C ASP A 325 -19.94 -10.05 12.12
N ASP A 326 -18.98 -9.19 11.83
CA ASP A 326 -18.27 -9.22 10.54
C ASP A 326 -17.40 -10.47 10.44
N ALA A 327 -17.39 -11.07 9.24
CA ALA A 327 -16.63 -12.32 8.98
C ALA A 327 -15.11 -12.21 9.26
N TYR A 328 -14.57 -11.01 9.19
CA TYR A 328 -13.14 -10.74 9.39
C TYR A 328 -12.81 -10.16 10.76
N TYR A 329 -13.77 -10.07 11.69
CA TYR A 329 -13.55 -9.48 13.01
C TYR A 329 -12.36 -10.11 13.76
N GLU A 330 -12.30 -11.44 13.82
CA GLU A 330 -11.23 -12.15 14.54
C GLU A 330 -9.83 -11.89 13.92
N LEU A 331 -9.73 -11.87 12.60
CA LEU A 331 -8.49 -11.50 11.92
C LEU A 331 -8.12 -10.03 12.17
N ALA A 332 -9.11 -9.15 12.17
CA ALA A 332 -8.91 -7.74 12.48
C ALA A 332 -8.42 -7.54 13.91
N GLN A 333 -9.01 -8.23 14.89
CA GLN A 333 -8.53 -8.18 16.28
C GLN A 333 -7.10 -8.72 16.44
N LYS A 334 -6.75 -9.75 15.67
CA LYS A 334 -5.40 -10.32 15.67
C LYS A 334 -4.36 -9.34 15.12
N TYR A 335 -4.60 -8.78 13.94
CA TYR A 335 -3.62 -7.96 13.21
C TYR A 335 -3.68 -6.47 13.54
N MET A 336 -4.87 -5.98 13.91
CA MET A 336 -5.19 -4.56 14.07
C MET A 336 -6.02 -4.28 15.34
N PRO A 337 -5.55 -4.66 16.54
CA PRO A 337 -6.35 -4.59 17.77
C PRO A 337 -6.71 -3.14 18.18
N ASN A 338 -6.02 -2.14 17.64
CA ASN A 338 -6.24 -0.73 17.97
C ASN A 338 -7.11 0.02 16.96
N GLY A 339 -7.72 -0.68 16.01
CA GLY A 339 -8.55 -0.15 14.94
C GLY A 339 -8.09 -0.60 13.56
N THR A 340 -8.99 -0.67 12.61
CA THR A 340 -8.75 -1.22 11.27
C THR A 340 -8.43 -0.11 10.25
N CYS A 341 -9.48 0.58 9.79
CA CYS A 341 -9.36 1.73 8.89
C CYS A 341 -10.63 2.59 8.96
N GLY A 342 -10.73 3.61 8.12
CA GLY A 342 -11.93 4.44 7.99
C GLY A 342 -12.86 4.02 6.84
N VAL A 343 -12.65 2.87 6.20
CA VAL A 343 -13.44 2.45 5.03
C VAL A 343 -14.48 1.43 5.43
N ILE A 344 -15.73 1.66 4.98
CA ILE A 344 -16.89 0.81 5.20
C ILE A 344 -17.47 0.46 3.82
N ALA A 345 -17.83 -0.80 3.60
CA ALA A 345 -18.64 -1.23 2.48
C ALA A 345 -20.05 -1.60 3.00
N PHE A 346 -21.09 -1.14 2.33
CA PHE A 346 -22.46 -1.47 2.71
C PHE A 346 -23.39 -1.47 1.50
N GLY A 347 -24.54 -2.13 1.62
CA GLY A 347 -25.61 -2.12 0.64
C GLY A 347 -26.93 -1.68 1.25
N LEU A 348 -27.76 -1.00 0.46
CA LEU A 348 -29.11 -0.57 0.84
C LEU A 348 -30.14 -1.60 0.41
N LYS A 349 -31.28 -1.65 1.12
CA LYS A 349 -32.46 -2.39 0.66
C LYS A 349 -33.07 -1.68 -0.54
N GLY A 350 -32.94 -2.29 -1.71
CA GLY A 350 -33.38 -1.71 -2.97
C GLY A 350 -32.48 -2.14 -4.12
N ASP A 351 -32.37 -1.29 -5.09
CA ASP A 351 -31.59 -1.50 -6.30
C ASP A 351 -30.48 -0.44 -6.47
N ARG A 352 -29.82 -0.47 -7.62
CA ARG A 352 -28.80 0.50 -8.00
C ARG A 352 -29.31 1.95 -7.96
N GLU A 353 -30.56 2.20 -8.33
CA GLU A 353 -31.16 3.54 -8.33
C GLU A 353 -31.34 4.05 -6.90
N THR A 354 -31.66 3.16 -5.96
CA THR A 354 -31.74 3.49 -4.53
C THR A 354 -30.35 3.94 -4.01
N ALA A 355 -29.29 3.24 -4.36
CA ALA A 355 -27.93 3.61 -4.00
C ALA A 355 -27.53 4.98 -4.59
N ILE A 356 -27.85 5.22 -5.86
CA ILE A 356 -27.59 6.51 -6.53
C ILE A 356 -28.37 7.63 -5.84
N LYS A 357 -29.67 7.43 -5.58
CA LYS A 357 -30.51 8.42 -4.91
C LYS A 357 -30.02 8.77 -3.51
N PHE A 358 -29.56 7.79 -2.75
CA PHE A 358 -28.92 8.00 -1.47
C PHE A 358 -27.70 8.91 -1.59
N MET A 359 -26.77 8.55 -2.49
CA MET A 359 -25.52 9.34 -2.65
C MET A 359 -25.79 10.77 -3.13
N ASP A 360 -26.71 10.93 -4.09
CA ASP A 360 -27.09 12.24 -4.63
C ASP A 360 -27.84 13.10 -3.60
N SER A 361 -28.29 12.49 -2.50
CA SER A 361 -29.02 13.15 -1.40
C SER A 361 -28.10 13.61 -0.27
N LEU A 362 -26.82 13.26 -0.30
CA LEU A 362 -25.83 13.71 0.68
C LEU A 362 -25.51 15.21 0.48
N ASP A 363 -25.42 15.94 1.57
CA ASP A 363 -25.19 17.39 1.54
C ASP A 363 -23.70 17.75 1.84
N MET A 364 -23.06 17.06 2.79
CA MET A 364 -21.67 17.28 3.20
C MET A 364 -20.72 16.26 2.58
N ILE A 365 -21.12 14.99 2.54
CA ILE A 365 -20.29 13.89 2.08
C ILE A 365 -20.17 13.92 0.56
N ASN A 366 -18.92 14.00 0.07
CA ASN A 366 -18.65 14.18 -1.35
C ASN A 366 -18.60 12.86 -2.13
N ILE A 367 -19.16 12.83 -3.33
CA ILE A 367 -19.01 11.73 -4.29
C ILE A 367 -17.69 11.93 -5.03
N VAL A 368 -16.67 11.13 -4.70
CA VAL A 368 -15.35 11.19 -5.34
C VAL A 368 -14.75 9.79 -5.47
N THR A 369 -13.88 9.62 -6.47
CA THR A 369 -13.13 8.35 -6.65
C THR A 369 -12.07 8.13 -5.58
N HIS A 370 -11.67 9.19 -4.87
CA HIS A 370 -10.69 9.14 -3.79
C HIS A 370 -11.20 8.36 -2.59
N VAL A 371 -10.30 8.00 -1.67
CA VAL A 371 -10.56 7.22 -0.45
C VAL A 371 -9.45 7.51 0.56
N ALA A 372 -9.74 7.34 1.85
CA ALA A 372 -8.74 7.49 2.90
C ALA A 372 -8.17 8.93 2.98
N ASP A 373 -9.07 9.88 3.01
CA ASP A 373 -8.85 11.32 3.11
C ASP A 373 -9.40 11.84 4.45
N ALA A 374 -8.95 12.99 4.89
CA ALA A 374 -9.48 13.66 6.07
C ALA A 374 -10.99 13.97 5.95
N ARG A 375 -11.49 14.12 4.73
CA ARG A 375 -12.92 14.33 4.44
C ARG A 375 -13.62 13.00 4.20
N THR A 376 -14.85 12.89 4.71
CA THR A 376 -15.74 11.78 4.40
C THR A 376 -16.15 11.84 2.93
N CYS A 377 -16.05 10.70 2.24
CA CYS A 377 -16.43 10.59 0.84
C CYS A 377 -17.06 9.24 0.52
N VAL A 378 -17.85 9.20 -0.55
CA VAL A 378 -18.63 8.05 -0.96
C VAL A 378 -18.41 7.71 -2.44
N LEU A 379 -18.51 6.44 -2.77
CA LEU A 379 -18.43 5.93 -4.14
C LEU A 379 -19.32 4.69 -4.27
N HIS A 380 -20.02 4.56 -5.41
CA HIS A 380 -20.70 3.33 -5.82
C HIS A 380 -19.91 2.69 -6.98
N PRO A 381 -19.10 1.65 -6.73
CA PRO A 381 -18.20 1.10 -7.73
C PRO A 381 -18.91 0.67 -9.01
N ALA A 382 -20.06 0.01 -8.92
CA ALA A 382 -20.82 -0.48 -10.07
C ALA A 382 -21.28 0.63 -11.02
N SER A 383 -21.55 1.85 -10.53
CA SER A 383 -21.96 2.99 -11.37
C SER A 383 -20.79 3.87 -11.80
N HIS A 384 -19.61 3.73 -11.19
CA HIS A 384 -18.45 4.61 -11.42
C HIS A 384 -17.22 3.83 -11.92
N THR A 385 -16.43 3.29 -11.01
CA THR A 385 -15.10 2.71 -11.33
C THR A 385 -15.17 1.38 -12.08
N HIS A 386 -16.28 0.64 -11.98
CA HIS A 386 -16.50 -0.66 -12.61
C HIS A 386 -17.67 -0.63 -13.60
N ARG A 387 -18.07 0.55 -14.06
CA ARG A 387 -19.24 0.75 -14.94
C ARG A 387 -19.21 -0.07 -16.25
N GLN A 388 -18.02 -0.49 -16.68
CA GLN A 388 -17.86 -1.30 -17.89
C GLN A 388 -18.16 -2.79 -17.67
N LEU A 389 -18.28 -3.24 -16.42
CA LEU A 389 -18.51 -4.63 -16.06
C LEU A 389 -20.02 -4.93 -16.00
N THR A 390 -20.41 -6.16 -16.41
CA THR A 390 -21.77 -6.69 -16.15
C THR A 390 -21.88 -7.07 -14.66
N ASP A 391 -23.11 -7.30 -14.18
CA ASP A 391 -23.35 -7.69 -12.79
C ASP A 391 -22.70 -9.04 -12.43
N GLU A 392 -22.58 -9.96 -13.41
CA GLU A 392 -21.83 -11.23 -13.26
C GLU A 392 -20.33 -10.96 -13.08
N GLN A 393 -19.76 -10.10 -13.92
CA GLN A 393 -18.35 -9.73 -13.84
C GLN A 393 -18.04 -8.93 -12.57
N LEU A 394 -18.98 -8.11 -12.08
CA LEU A 394 -18.86 -7.42 -10.80
C LEU A 394 -18.74 -8.44 -9.65
N LYS A 395 -19.63 -9.45 -9.63
CA LYS A 395 -19.60 -10.53 -8.60
C LYS A 395 -18.28 -11.33 -8.66
N GLU A 396 -17.81 -11.68 -9.85
CA GLU A 396 -16.51 -12.35 -10.04
C GLU A 396 -15.33 -11.52 -9.52
N ALA A 397 -15.45 -10.18 -9.62
CA ALA A 397 -14.47 -9.22 -9.09
C ALA A 397 -14.65 -8.91 -7.59
N GLY A 398 -15.55 -9.62 -6.88
CA GLY A 398 -15.83 -9.37 -5.45
C GLY A 398 -16.58 -8.07 -5.17
N VAL A 399 -17.23 -7.48 -6.18
CA VAL A 399 -17.96 -6.22 -6.05
C VAL A 399 -19.46 -6.47 -6.18
N ALA A 400 -20.20 -6.36 -5.08
CA ALA A 400 -21.65 -6.45 -5.13
C ALA A 400 -22.24 -5.27 -5.96
N PRO A 401 -23.27 -5.52 -6.81
CA PRO A 401 -23.87 -4.47 -7.63
C PRO A 401 -24.50 -3.31 -6.84
N ASP A 402 -24.86 -3.56 -5.58
CA ASP A 402 -25.43 -2.60 -4.62
C ASP A 402 -24.40 -2.02 -3.65
N LEU A 403 -23.11 -2.38 -3.78
CA LEU A 403 -22.05 -1.95 -2.88
C LEU A 403 -21.83 -0.44 -2.93
N ILE A 404 -21.98 0.21 -1.80
CA ILE A 404 -21.57 1.59 -1.56
C ILE A 404 -20.31 1.54 -0.70
N ARG A 405 -19.22 2.18 -1.16
CA ARG A 405 -17.99 2.35 -0.38
C ARG A 405 -18.01 3.74 0.25
N LEU A 406 -18.01 3.79 1.57
CA LEU A 406 -17.90 5.01 2.37
C LEU A 406 -16.51 5.08 2.99
N SER A 407 -15.78 6.14 2.73
CA SER A 407 -14.51 6.46 3.38
C SER A 407 -14.76 7.54 4.42
N VAL A 408 -14.81 7.13 5.68
CA VAL A 408 -15.13 8.01 6.80
C VAL A 408 -13.91 8.86 7.16
N GLY A 409 -14.12 10.17 7.18
CA GLY A 409 -13.11 11.18 7.51
C GLY A 409 -12.95 11.42 9.00
N ILE A 410 -12.37 12.59 9.31
CA ILE A 410 -12.07 13.01 10.69
C ILE A 410 -12.92 14.21 11.14
N GLU A 411 -13.99 14.50 10.43
CA GLU A 411 -14.99 15.50 10.81
C GLU A 411 -15.68 15.11 12.14
N ASP A 412 -16.45 15.99 12.72
CA ASP A 412 -17.32 15.63 13.85
C ASP A 412 -18.26 14.49 13.42
N VAL A 413 -18.24 13.39 14.16
CA VAL A 413 -19.01 12.20 13.79
C VAL A 413 -20.51 12.44 13.75
N LYS A 414 -21.02 13.43 14.52
CA LYS A 414 -22.45 13.77 14.50
C LYS A 414 -22.86 14.36 13.16
N ASP A 415 -22.01 15.25 12.59
CA ASP A 415 -22.27 15.84 11.28
C ASP A 415 -22.28 14.76 10.19
N ILE A 416 -21.37 13.78 10.27
CA ILE A 416 -21.35 12.61 9.36
C ILE A 416 -22.62 11.80 9.48
N LEU A 417 -23.05 11.47 10.72
CA LEU A 417 -24.25 10.68 10.98
C LEU A 417 -25.53 11.43 10.58
N ASP A 418 -25.60 12.72 10.82
CA ASP A 418 -26.76 13.56 10.46
C ASP A 418 -26.90 13.62 8.93
N ASP A 419 -25.78 13.74 8.18
CA ASP A 419 -25.80 13.76 6.72
C ASP A 419 -26.24 12.39 6.14
N ILE A 420 -25.68 11.29 6.65
CA ILE A 420 -26.11 9.93 6.26
C ILE A 420 -27.61 9.71 6.57
N LYS A 421 -28.04 10.12 7.76
CA LYS A 421 -29.44 9.94 8.19
C LYS A 421 -30.41 10.72 7.29
N GLN A 422 -30.14 12.00 7.01
CA GLN A 422 -31.02 12.83 6.16
C GLN A 422 -31.07 12.29 4.72
N ALA A 423 -29.97 11.69 4.20
CA ALA A 423 -29.97 11.06 2.89
C ALA A 423 -30.76 9.76 2.88
N LEU A 424 -30.64 8.93 3.91
CA LEU A 424 -31.46 7.74 4.10
C LEU A 424 -32.95 8.06 4.23
N ASP A 425 -33.31 9.17 4.85
CA ASP A 425 -34.73 9.60 5.01
C ASP A 425 -35.39 10.02 3.66
N LYS A 426 -34.60 10.18 2.59
CA LYS A 426 -35.09 10.53 1.24
C LYS A 426 -35.28 9.36 0.30
N ILE A 427 -34.91 8.13 0.71
CA ILE A 427 -34.98 6.90 -0.12
C ILE A 427 -36.10 5.95 0.35
#